data_1830d7162fae25cc6487d705661185ee
#
_entry.id   1830d7162fae25cc6487d705661185ee
#
_cell.length_a   1.000
_cell.length_b   1.000
_cell.length_c   1.000
_cell.angle_alpha   90.00
_cell.angle_beta   90.00
_cell.angle_gamma   90.00
#
_symmetry.space_group_name_H-M   'P 1'
#
loop_
_entity.id
_entity.type
_entity.pdbx_description
1 polymer ?
#
loop_
_entity_poly.entity_id
_entity_poly.type
_entity_poly.pdbx_seq_one_letter_code
_entity_poly.pdbx_strand_id
1 'polypeptide(L)' 'MGFAMKKKYTIKKFMGDDSYSWAVFRAEDVKGMRSPICEPWIRPVINGLTRADAQYHKKNLEAK' A
#
# COMPACT_ATOMS: atom_id res chain seq x y z
N MET A 1 -9.62 -1.88 24.19
CA MET A 1 -9.52 -2.07 23.53
C MET A 1 -8.72 -1.96 22.89
N GLY A 2 -8.35 -2.04 22.69
CA GLY A 2 -7.50 -2.14 22.04
C GLY A 2 -7.25 -1.48 21.03
N PHE A 3 -7.01 -1.10 20.85
CA PHE A 3 -6.84 -0.58 20.01
C PHE A 3 -5.91 -0.61 19.32
N ALA A 4 -5.82 -1.29 19.20
CA ALA A 4 -4.80 -1.60 18.36
C ALA A 4 -4.84 -0.84 17.18
N MET A 5 -3.83 -0.38 16.79
CA MET A 5 -3.78 0.26 15.67
C MET A 5 -3.83 -0.59 14.56
N LYS A 6 -4.93 -0.83 13.92
CA LYS A 6 -4.99 -1.57 12.73
C LYS A 6 -4.45 -0.72 11.63
N LYS A 7 -3.60 -1.25 10.81
CA LYS A 7 -3.16 -0.58 9.62
C LYS A 7 -4.31 -0.54 8.65
N LYS A 8 -4.70 0.63 8.22
CA LYS A 8 -5.75 0.78 7.22
C LYS A 8 -5.21 0.71 5.81
N TYR A 9 -3.95 1.06 5.64
CA TYR A 9 -3.30 1.09 4.34
C TYR A 9 -1.95 0.41 4.40
N THR A 10 -1.48 -0.05 3.27
CA THR A 10 -0.16 -0.65 3.17
C THR A 10 0.43 -0.29 1.81
N ILE A 11 1.73 -0.45 1.65
CA ILE A 11 2.37 -0.19 0.37
C ILE A 11 2.91 -1.49 -0.20
N LYS A 12 2.82 -1.63 -1.50
CA LYS A 12 3.36 -2.77 -2.22
C LYS A 12 3.73 -2.32 -3.61
N LYS A 13 4.57 -3.09 -4.29
CA LYS A 13 4.88 -2.84 -5.69
C LYS A 13 3.72 -3.28 -6.55
N PHE A 14 3.42 -2.51 -7.58
CA PHE A 14 2.29 -2.78 -8.45
C PHE A 14 2.71 -2.70 -9.91
N MET A 15 2.56 -3.80 -10.61
CA MET A 15 2.82 -3.88 -12.05
C MET A 15 4.21 -3.43 -12.47
N GLY A 16 5.20 -3.80 -11.71
CA GLY A 16 6.57 -3.46 -12.07
C GLY A 16 7.50 -3.68 -10.90
N ASP A 17 8.77 -3.42 -11.15
CA ASP A 17 9.79 -3.66 -10.15
C ASP A 17 10.83 -2.53 -10.14
N ASP A 18 10.50 -1.39 -10.72
CA ASP A 18 11.40 -0.26 -10.72
C ASP A 18 11.09 0.69 -9.56
N SER A 19 11.80 1.82 -9.52
CA SER A 19 11.68 2.74 -8.41
C SER A 19 10.33 3.41 -8.30
N TYR A 20 9.56 3.44 -9.37
CA TYR A 20 8.26 4.09 -9.40
C TYR A 20 7.11 3.11 -9.46
N SER A 21 7.36 1.87 -9.03
CA SER A 21 6.32 0.85 -9.05
C SER A 21 5.57 0.73 -7.73
N TRP A 22 5.88 1.57 -6.78
CA TRP A 22 5.23 1.49 -5.47
C TRP A 22 3.83 2.09 -5.50
N ALA A 23 2.95 1.53 -4.71
CA ALA A 23 1.57 1.96 -4.65
C ALA A 23 1.04 1.80 -3.24
N VAL A 24 -0.02 2.53 -2.93
CA VAL A 24 -0.70 2.43 -1.65
C VAL A 24 -1.99 1.65 -1.87
N PHE A 25 -2.23 0.64 -1.05
CA PHE A 25 -3.42 -0.18 -1.11
C PHE A 25 -4.15 -0.13 0.22
N ARG A 26 -5.45 -0.37 0.18
CA ARG A 26 -6.17 -0.59 1.42
C ARG A 26 -5.75 -1.95 1.96
N ALA A 27 -5.47 -2.01 3.24
CA ALA A 27 -4.97 -3.24 3.84
C ALA A 27 -5.94 -4.41 3.64
N GLU A 28 -7.24 -4.12 3.65
CA GLU A 28 -8.25 -5.17 3.46
C GLU A 28 -8.19 -5.78 2.06
N ASP A 29 -7.75 -5.01 1.06
CA ASP A 29 -7.68 -5.51 -0.31
C ASP A 29 -6.51 -6.47 -0.52
N VAL A 30 -5.49 -6.37 0.31
CA VAL A 30 -4.31 -7.22 0.18
C VAL A 30 -4.13 -8.12 1.40
N LYS A 31 -5.19 -8.31 2.16
CA LYS A 31 -5.15 -9.14 3.35
C LYS A 31 -4.76 -10.56 2.96
N GLY A 32 -3.80 -11.10 3.66
CA GLY A 32 -3.33 -12.45 3.38
C GLY A 32 -2.18 -12.52 2.39
N MET A 33 -1.88 -11.41 1.71
CA MET A 33 -0.75 -11.42 0.80
C MET A 33 0.54 -11.17 1.56
N ARG A 34 1.51 -12.03 1.34
CA ARG A 34 2.81 -11.88 2.00
C ARG A 34 3.86 -11.30 1.08
N SER A 35 3.63 -11.38 -0.22
CA SER A 35 4.59 -10.86 -1.18
C SER A 35 4.60 -9.34 -1.16
N PRO A 36 5.75 -8.70 -1.33
CA PRO A 36 5.81 -7.26 -1.47
C PRO A 36 5.31 -6.76 -2.83
N ILE A 37 5.06 -7.69 -3.76
CA ILE A 37 4.54 -7.35 -5.07
C ILE A 37 3.06 -7.71 -5.11
N CYS A 38 2.22 -6.76 -5.46
CA CYS A 38 0.79 -6.98 -5.48
C CYS A 38 0.33 -7.59 -6.79
N GLU A 39 -0.72 -8.39 -6.71
CA GLU A 39 -1.30 -9.00 -7.89
C GLU A 39 -1.94 -7.93 -8.77
N PRO A 40 -1.89 -8.08 -10.09
CA PRO A 40 -2.33 -7.03 -11.00
C PRO A 40 -3.83 -6.74 -10.97
N TRP A 41 -4.64 -7.67 -10.47
CA TRP A 41 -6.08 -7.43 -10.42
C TRP A 41 -6.53 -6.64 -9.18
N ILE A 42 -5.63 -6.38 -8.26
CA ILE A 42 -5.97 -5.59 -7.09
C ILE A 42 -5.68 -4.14 -7.38
N ARG A 43 -6.65 -3.28 -7.17
CA ARG A 43 -6.51 -1.88 -7.52
C ARG A 43 -5.92 -1.07 -6.38
N PRO A 44 -4.87 -0.31 -6.64
CA PRO A 44 -4.29 0.55 -5.62
C PRO A 44 -5.11 1.83 -5.45
N VAL A 45 -4.95 2.45 -4.29
CA VAL A 45 -5.52 3.77 -4.05
C VAL A 45 -4.73 4.80 -4.84
N ILE A 46 -3.41 4.68 -4.81
CA ILE A 46 -2.49 5.55 -5.55
C ILE A 46 -1.36 4.67 -6.04
N ASN A 47 -0.90 4.89 -7.26
CA ASN A 47 0.22 4.12 -7.79
C ASN A 47 1.22 5.02 -8.50
N GLY A 48 2.28 4.43 -9.04
CA GLY A 48 3.28 5.19 -9.76
C GLY A 48 4.18 6.00 -8.85
N LEU A 49 4.41 5.52 -7.64
CA LEU A 49 5.13 6.26 -6.62
C LEU A 49 6.48 5.61 -6.31
N THR A 50 7.39 6.39 -5.77
CA THR A 50 8.57 5.83 -5.13
C THR A 50 8.15 5.26 -3.78
N ARG A 51 9.00 4.45 -3.18
CA ARG A 51 8.69 3.88 -1.88
C ARG A 51 8.47 4.97 -0.83
N ALA A 52 9.31 6.00 -0.86
CA ALA A 52 9.19 7.11 0.10
C ALA A 52 7.88 7.85 -0.09
N ASP A 53 7.50 8.10 -1.34
CA ASP A 53 6.24 8.79 -1.63
C ASP A 53 5.06 7.93 -1.23
N ALA A 54 5.14 6.63 -1.45
CA ALA A 54 4.07 5.71 -1.07
C ALA A 54 3.88 5.73 0.44
N GLN A 55 4.97 5.74 1.21
CA GLN A 55 4.87 5.82 2.66
C GLN A 55 4.29 7.16 3.11
N TYR A 56 4.63 8.22 2.43
CA TYR A 56 4.10 9.54 2.74
C TYR A 56 2.58 9.58 2.53
N HIS A 57 2.12 9.07 1.40
CA HIS A 57 0.68 9.02 1.13
C HIS A 57 -0.05 8.09 2.09
N LYS A 58 0.56 6.96 2.43
CA LYS A 58 -0.02 6.04 3.39
C LYS A 58 -0.22 6.74 4.72
N LYS A 59 0.79 7.45 5.19
CA LYS A 59 0.72 8.15 6.46
C LYS A 59 -0.39 9.21 6.45
N ASN A 60 -0.50 9.95 5.35
CA ASN A 60 -1.53 10.97 5.23
C ASN A 60 -2.93 10.38 5.22
N LEU A 61 -3.11 9.26 4.53
CA LEU A 61 -4.40 8.61 4.50
C LEU A 61 -4.79 8.06 5.86
N GLU A 62 -3.82 7.54 6.59
CA GLU A 62 -4.09 6.98 7.93
C GLU A 62 -4.36 8.07 8.96
N ALA A 63 -3.93 9.27 8.69
CA ALA A 63 -4.13 10.38 9.61
C ALA A 63 -5.52 11.00 9.52
N LYS A 64 -6.30 10.64 8.53
CA LYS A 64 -7.64 11.21 8.35
C LYS A 64 -8.71 10.53 9.17
#